data_5bcb15e405649f69f94e0b8ada8fb558
#
_entry.id   5bcb15e405649f69f94e0b8ada8fb558
#
_cell.length_a   1.000
_cell.length_b   1.000
_cell.length_c   1.000
_cell.angle_alpha   90.00
_cell.angle_beta   90.00
_cell.angle_gamma   90.00
#
_symmetry.space_group_name_H-M   'P 1'
#
loop_
_entity.id
_entity.type
_entity.pdbx_description
1 polymer ?
#
loop_
_entity_poly.entity_id
_entity_poly.type
_entity_poly.pdbx_seq_one_letter_code
_entity_poly.pdbx_strand_id
1 'polypeptide(L)'
;MNLLKRSFLYLFRKWKVSILLLLILFMVVTLTLSGIAVLNAEEQKTEEFKEATGTSFSVERNYESGGMETDEKGNTYLTSDPITDDMIEKIASVEGIKAYNATVDSISSILKDGEYLYQTDRYVGDYLVDSQTLSVTNINTQYSNYFTSHIFELVEGEHITPDTENAIIISEAYAEKNNLKLGDTLTVVNDPLNDDPFVDVEVIGIFRVMGDTADESDDKKVYDLSGYFVYNDYVFLSADLADKLYVNYDDVGSGNFNVVDFYVENPENLDSIIQEVQNIKDINWNNFYIYANDEIYQNTQESVDNSSTLIISLIVIAIIVSISVISIIVFMSIKGRRREIGILLSIGKSKATIMIQFIIEMLIISAISFTGSYFFSKLIAGNLGQAFGKVAESVIIQNSQFALITGIGIVILLAIVIISCIPIMKRKPRIILTKM
;
A
#
# COMPACT_ATOMS: atom_id res chain seq x y z
N MET A 1 -36.34 -10.27 48.29
CA MET A 1 -36.22 -10.16 46.83
C MET A 1 -34.75 -10.18 46.50
N ASN A 2 -34.33 -11.03 45.55
CA ASN A 2 -32.92 -11.18 45.16
C ASN A 2 -32.44 -9.91 44.43
N LEU A 3 -31.18 -9.53 44.62
CA LEU A 3 -30.56 -8.32 44.06
C LEU A 3 -30.75 -8.23 42.54
N LEU A 4 -30.52 -9.32 41.82
CA LEU A 4 -30.69 -9.41 40.38
C LEU A 4 -32.14 -9.11 39.93
N LYS A 5 -33.13 -9.72 40.57
CA LYS A 5 -34.54 -9.48 40.26
C LYS A 5 -34.95 -8.02 40.48
N ARG A 6 -34.37 -7.37 41.48
CA ARG A 6 -34.62 -5.95 41.79
C ARG A 6 -33.99 -5.01 40.75
N SER A 7 -32.77 -5.28 40.32
CA SER A 7 -32.10 -4.53 39.25
C SER A 7 -32.87 -4.63 37.94
N PHE A 8 -33.32 -5.84 37.57
CA PHE A 8 -34.07 -6.08 36.34
C PHE A 8 -35.42 -5.33 36.31
N LEU A 9 -36.21 -5.43 37.41
CA LEU A 9 -37.50 -4.73 37.54
C LEU A 9 -37.31 -3.21 37.46
N TYR A 10 -36.20 -2.68 37.97
CA TYR A 10 -35.95 -1.25 37.91
C TYR A 10 -35.65 -0.79 36.46
N LEU A 11 -34.86 -1.52 35.68
CA LEU A 11 -34.60 -1.22 34.30
C LEU A 11 -35.86 -1.12 33.46
N PHE A 12 -36.83 -2.04 33.70
CA PHE A 12 -38.11 -1.99 33.02
C PHE A 12 -39.00 -0.80 33.51
N ARG A 13 -39.00 -0.50 34.78
CA ARG A 13 -39.77 0.64 35.31
C ARG A 13 -39.26 1.98 34.79
N LYS A 14 -37.96 2.11 34.54
CA LYS A 14 -37.32 3.32 34.04
C LYS A 14 -36.79 3.12 32.59
N TRP A 15 -37.53 2.38 31.80
CA TRP A 15 -37.13 1.94 30.47
C TRP A 15 -36.62 3.08 29.57
N LYS A 16 -37.18 4.31 29.65
CA LYS A 16 -36.72 5.47 28.83
C LYS A 16 -35.28 5.83 29.12
N VAL A 17 -34.83 5.84 30.36
CA VAL A 17 -33.47 6.15 30.76
C VAL A 17 -32.54 4.98 30.41
N SER A 18 -33.02 3.75 30.62
CA SER A 18 -32.28 2.54 30.31
C SER A 18 -32.01 2.42 28.80
N ILE A 19 -33.03 2.71 27.97
CA ILE A 19 -32.84 2.72 26.49
C ILE A 19 -31.91 3.84 26.06
N LEU A 20 -32.02 5.04 26.65
CA LEU A 20 -31.12 6.14 26.31
C LEU A 20 -29.67 5.77 26.60
N LEU A 21 -29.38 5.20 27.78
CA LEU A 21 -28.03 4.71 28.11
C LEU A 21 -27.56 3.60 27.16
N LEU A 22 -28.46 2.64 26.86
CA LEU A 22 -28.20 1.57 25.92
C LEU A 22 -27.81 2.10 24.55
N LEU A 23 -28.58 3.05 24.02
CA LEU A 23 -28.33 3.65 22.70
C LEU A 23 -26.99 4.42 22.65
N ILE A 24 -26.66 5.19 23.68
CA ILE A 24 -25.42 5.93 23.76
C ILE A 24 -24.23 4.96 23.78
N LEU A 25 -24.28 3.95 24.67
CA LEU A 25 -23.23 2.92 24.73
C LEU A 25 -23.11 2.14 23.40
N PHE A 26 -24.26 1.79 22.82
CA PHE A 26 -24.31 1.10 21.52
C PHE A 26 -23.63 1.92 20.41
N MET A 27 -24.00 3.21 20.28
CA MET A 27 -23.44 4.08 19.27
C MET A 27 -21.92 4.26 19.42
N VAL A 28 -21.45 4.52 20.64
CA VAL A 28 -20.03 4.77 20.88
C VAL A 28 -19.19 3.54 20.63
N VAL A 29 -19.65 2.38 21.14
CA VAL A 29 -18.90 1.12 20.91
C VAL A 29 -18.93 0.72 19.46
N THR A 30 -20.06 0.91 18.76
CA THR A 30 -20.13 0.67 17.31
C THR A 30 -19.16 1.57 16.54
N LEU A 31 -19.15 2.87 16.84
CA LEU A 31 -18.25 3.83 16.19
C LEU A 31 -16.77 3.47 16.46
N THR A 32 -16.45 3.12 17.71
CA THR A 32 -15.08 2.75 18.09
C THR A 32 -14.64 1.47 17.40
N LEU A 33 -15.48 0.42 17.40
CA LEU A 33 -15.18 -0.85 16.74
C LEU A 33 -15.02 -0.68 15.21
N SER A 34 -15.96 0.05 14.59
CA SER A 34 -15.90 0.27 13.14
C SER A 34 -14.70 1.14 12.76
N GLY A 35 -14.38 2.17 13.53
CA GLY A 35 -13.21 3.02 13.25
C GLY A 35 -11.90 2.27 13.41
N ILE A 36 -11.73 1.45 14.46
CA ILE A 36 -10.52 0.62 14.62
C ILE A 36 -10.42 -0.43 13.50
N ALA A 37 -11.55 -1.00 13.06
CA ALA A 37 -11.54 -1.95 11.97
C ALA A 37 -11.12 -1.32 10.65
N VAL A 38 -11.50 -0.06 10.39
CA VAL A 38 -11.05 0.70 9.21
C VAL A 38 -9.56 1.01 9.31
N LEU A 39 -9.07 1.47 10.47
CA LEU A 39 -7.64 1.74 10.68
C LEU A 39 -6.77 0.50 10.42
N ASN A 40 -7.19 -0.68 10.91
CA ASN A 40 -6.46 -1.91 10.66
C ASN A 40 -6.50 -2.33 9.17
N ALA A 41 -7.61 -2.07 8.48
CA ALA A 41 -7.69 -2.35 7.05
C ALA A 41 -6.79 -1.41 6.23
N GLU A 42 -6.71 -0.13 6.63
CA GLU A 42 -5.77 0.83 6.04
C GLU A 42 -4.31 0.40 6.27
N GLU A 43 -3.96 -0.01 7.49
CA GLU A 43 -2.62 -0.51 7.84
C GLU A 43 -2.25 -1.76 7.01
N GLN A 44 -3.16 -2.74 6.94
CA GLN A 44 -2.94 -3.95 6.16
C GLN A 44 -2.76 -3.65 4.66
N LYS A 45 -3.56 -2.73 4.12
CA LYS A 45 -3.43 -2.29 2.73
C LYS A 45 -2.14 -1.53 2.47
N THR A 46 -1.69 -0.73 3.42
CA THR A 46 -0.38 -0.06 3.33
C THR A 46 0.75 -1.07 3.29
N GLU A 47 0.69 -2.15 4.09
CA GLU A 47 1.68 -3.22 4.06
C GLU A 47 1.64 -3.99 2.72
N GLU A 48 0.45 -4.39 2.24
CA GLU A 48 0.30 -5.01 0.91
C GLU A 48 0.82 -4.10 -0.21
N PHE A 49 0.60 -2.79 -0.07
CA PHE A 49 1.06 -1.80 -1.02
C PHE A 49 2.58 -1.61 -0.98
N LYS A 50 3.20 -1.62 0.22
CA LYS A 50 4.66 -1.61 0.39
C LYS A 50 5.34 -2.77 -0.33
N GLU A 51 4.71 -3.95 -0.27
CA GLU A 51 5.22 -5.14 -0.97
C GLU A 51 5.04 -5.04 -2.50
N ALA A 52 3.92 -4.48 -2.94
CA ALA A 52 3.53 -4.45 -4.36
C ALA A 52 4.15 -3.28 -5.15
N THR A 53 4.31 -2.10 -4.56
CA THR A 53 4.73 -0.88 -5.29
C THR A 53 6.22 -0.78 -5.56
N GLY A 54 7.01 -1.71 -5.02
CA GLY A 54 8.43 -1.74 -5.34
C GLY A 54 9.12 -0.40 -5.13
N THR A 55 8.97 0.21 -3.93
CA THR A 55 9.74 1.42 -3.59
C THR A 55 11.21 1.21 -3.86
N SER A 56 11.79 2.09 -4.64
CA SER A 56 13.14 1.96 -5.15
C SER A 56 13.84 3.32 -5.18
N PHE A 57 15.10 3.29 -5.45
CA PHE A 57 15.86 4.43 -5.95
C PHE A 57 16.58 4.03 -7.22
N SER A 58 16.69 4.98 -8.15
CA SER A 58 17.44 4.81 -9.38
C SER A 58 18.80 5.45 -9.25
N VAL A 59 19.82 4.76 -9.73
CA VAL A 59 21.13 5.32 -10.00
C VAL A 59 21.25 5.51 -11.50
N GLU A 60 21.46 6.74 -11.94
CA GLU A 60 21.54 7.11 -13.34
C GLU A 60 22.90 7.70 -13.66
N ARG A 61 23.40 7.41 -14.85
CA ARG A 61 24.65 7.98 -15.38
C ARG A 61 24.52 9.48 -15.57
N ASN A 62 25.44 10.25 -15.01
CA ASN A 62 25.47 11.70 -15.21
C ASN A 62 26.23 12.04 -16.49
N TYR A 63 25.52 12.22 -17.58
CA TYR A 63 26.11 12.58 -18.87
C TYR A 63 26.75 13.98 -18.90
N GLU A 64 26.42 14.84 -17.93
CA GLU A 64 27.02 16.17 -17.82
C GLU A 64 28.39 16.15 -17.12
N SER A 65 28.72 15.07 -16.41
CA SER A 65 30.01 14.94 -15.69
C SER A 65 31.19 14.65 -16.63
N GLY A 66 30.89 14.15 -17.83
CA GLY A 66 31.89 13.85 -18.87
C GLY A 66 31.85 14.85 -20.00
N GLY A 67 32.80 14.71 -20.94
CA GLY A 67 32.82 15.40 -22.21
C GLY A 67 32.38 14.49 -23.36
N MET A 68 32.38 15.02 -24.57
CA MET A 68 32.31 14.25 -25.78
C MET A 68 33.73 14.15 -26.40
N GLU A 69 34.18 12.96 -26.62
CA GLU A 69 35.42 12.70 -27.37
C GLU A 69 35.12 12.02 -28.70
N THR A 70 35.94 12.27 -29.70
CA THR A 70 35.78 11.64 -31.01
C THR A 70 37.00 10.75 -31.26
N ASP A 71 36.76 9.49 -31.57
CA ASP A 71 37.81 8.51 -31.91
C ASP A 71 38.47 8.78 -33.25
N GLU A 72 39.51 8.01 -33.56
CA GLU A 72 40.25 8.11 -34.86
C GLU A 72 39.38 7.73 -36.07
N LYS A 73 38.25 7.03 -35.84
CA LYS A 73 37.28 6.63 -36.88
C LYS A 73 36.19 7.68 -37.11
N GLY A 74 36.13 8.72 -36.26
CA GLY A 74 35.12 9.78 -36.32
C GLY A 74 33.86 9.52 -35.49
N ASN A 75 33.83 8.46 -34.67
CA ASN A 75 32.70 8.19 -33.73
C ASN A 75 32.83 9.08 -32.51
N THR A 76 31.75 9.68 -32.10
CA THR A 76 31.70 10.52 -30.89
C THR A 76 31.08 9.72 -29.76
N TYR A 77 31.76 9.64 -28.63
CA TYR A 77 31.30 8.93 -27.42
C TYR A 77 31.41 9.82 -26.18
N LEU A 78 30.63 9.46 -25.18
CA LEU A 78 30.59 10.15 -23.89
C LEU A 78 31.70 9.62 -22.98
N THR A 79 32.38 10.53 -22.27
CA THR A 79 33.48 10.18 -21.35
C THR A 79 33.06 10.10 -19.90
N SER A 80 31.73 10.18 -19.60
CA SER A 80 31.19 9.93 -18.25
C SER A 80 31.35 8.44 -17.91
N ASP A 81 31.66 8.15 -16.63
CA ASP A 81 31.78 6.78 -16.17
C ASP A 81 30.42 6.04 -16.28
N PRO A 82 30.41 4.81 -16.83
CA PRO A 82 29.20 3.98 -16.84
C PRO A 82 28.93 3.37 -15.46
N ILE A 83 27.71 2.87 -15.26
CA ILE A 83 27.39 2.04 -14.11
C ILE A 83 27.88 0.62 -14.40
N THR A 84 28.84 0.14 -13.62
CA THR A 84 29.48 -1.18 -13.82
C THR A 84 28.87 -2.24 -12.90
N ASP A 85 29.06 -3.53 -13.26
CA ASP A 85 28.62 -4.66 -12.44
C ASP A 85 29.21 -4.61 -11.01
N ASP A 86 30.51 -4.26 -10.87
CA ASP A 86 31.17 -4.08 -9.56
C ASP A 86 30.47 -3.00 -8.71
N MET A 87 30.03 -1.91 -9.34
CA MET A 87 29.28 -0.87 -8.67
C MET A 87 27.90 -1.38 -8.23
N ILE A 88 27.21 -2.11 -9.13
CA ILE A 88 25.89 -2.69 -8.84
C ILE A 88 25.99 -3.66 -7.65
N GLU A 89 26.97 -4.57 -7.66
CA GLU A 89 27.18 -5.52 -6.57
C GLU A 89 27.44 -4.83 -5.23
N LYS A 90 28.27 -3.78 -5.22
CA LYS A 90 28.56 -2.98 -4.02
C LYS A 90 27.31 -2.32 -3.47
N ILE A 91 26.49 -1.72 -4.32
CA ILE A 91 25.23 -1.09 -3.90
C ILE A 91 24.24 -2.16 -3.43
N ALA A 92 24.05 -3.24 -4.19
CA ALA A 92 23.12 -4.32 -3.84
C ALA A 92 23.49 -5.04 -2.54
N SER A 93 24.75 -4.96 -2.08
CA SER A 93 25.19 -5.53 -0.79
C SER A 93 24.79 -4.71 0.43
N VAL A 94 24.25 -3.50 0.25
CA VAL A 94 23.76 -2.66 1.36
C VAL A 94 22.53 -3.29 1.99
N GLU A 95 22.51 -3.36 3.32
CA GLU A 95 21.40 -3.96 4.06
C GLU A 95 20.07 -3.23 3.78
N GLY A 96 19.02 -3.99 3.50
CA GLY A 96 17.69 -3.47 3.18
C GLY A 96 17.42 -3.31 1.68
N ILE A 97 18.37 -3.63 0.81
CA ILE A 97 18.13 -3.76 -0.64
C ILE A 97 17.74 -5.22 -0.94
N LYS A 98 16.55 -5.42 -1.51
CA LYS A 98 16.00 -6.75 -1.79
C LYS A 98 16.25 -7.26 -3.21
N ALA A 99 16.36 -6.34 -4.17
CA ALA A 99 16.53 -6.66 -5.58
C ALA A 99 17.01 -5.43 -6.36
N TYR A 100 17.45 -5.65 -7.56
CA TYR A 100 17.78 -4.59 -8.51
C TYR A 100 17.44 -5.00 -9.94
N ASN A 101 17.30 -4.02 -10.81
CA ASN A 101 17.21 -4.20 -12.25
C ASN A 101 18.06 -3.15 -12.93
N ALA A 102 18.98 -3.60 -13.76
CA ALA A 102 19.81 -2.72 -14.60
C ALA A 102 19.30 -2.79 -16.04
N THR A 103 19.24 -1.64 -16.69
CA THR A 103 18.67 -1.50 -18.02
C THR A 103 19.60 -0.77 -18.99
N VAL A 104 19.56 -1.22 -20.24
CA VAL A 104 20.12 -0.51 -21.39
C VAL A 104 19.02 -0.39 -22.44
N ASP A 105 18.64 0.83 -22.74
CA ASP A 105 17.69 1.12 -23.80
C ASP A 105 18.39 1.26 -25.14
N SER A 106 17.88 0.59 -26.15
CA SER A 106 18.40 0.64 -27.52
C SER A 106 17.29 0.45 -28.54
N ILE A 107 17.63 0.58 -29.79
CA ILE A 107 16.75 0.33 -30.94
C ILE A 107 17.27 -0.89 -31.66
N SER A 108 16.43 -1.88 -31.89
CA SER A 108 16.80 -3.10 -32.59
C SER A 108 15.78 -3.44 -33.68
N SER A 109 16.23 -4.20 -34.65
CA SER A 109 15.36 -4.84 -35.64
C SER A 109 15.22 -6.32 -35.30
N ILE A 110 14.02 -6.86 -35.46
CA ILE A 110 13.71 -8.25 -35.14
C ILE A 110 13.29 -8.95 -36.42
N LEU A 111 13.82 -10.15 -36.65
CA LEU A 111 13.52 -10.96 -37.82
C LEU A 111 13.01 -12.35 -37.41
N LYS A 112 12.21 -12.93 -38.28
CA LYS A 112 11.85 -14.35 -38.24
C LYS A 112 12.06 -14.96 -39.63
N ASP A 113 12.78 -16.06 -39.69
CA ASP A 113 13.11 -16.74 -40.95
C ASP A 113 13.77 -15.82 -41.99
N GLY A 114 14.53 -14.80 -41.54
CA GLY A 114 15.21 -13.84 -42.38
C GLY A 114 14.39 -12.66 -42.90
N GLU A 115 13.10 -12.59 -42.52
CA GLU A 115 12.21 -11.47 -42.83
C GLU A 115 12.05 -10.56 -41.61
N TYR A 116 12.09 -9.24 -41.83
CA TYR A 116 11.88 -8.27 -40.76
C TYR A 116 10.44 -8.34 -40.26
N LEU A 117 10.27 -8.34 -38.95
CA LEU A 117 8.99 -8.27 -38.31
C LEU A 117 8.54 -6.82 -38.19
N TYR A 118 7.26 -6.60 -38.39
CA TYR A 118 6.68 -5.27 -38.43
C TYR A 118 6.01 -4.93 -37.10
N GLN A 119 6.25 -3.70 -36.68
CA GLN A 119 5.54 -3.08 -35.58
C GLN A 119 4.15 -2.58 -35.99
N THR A 120 3.42 -2.08 -35.02
CA THR A 120 2.20 -1.32 -35.25
C THR A 120 2.54 -0.06 -36.06
N ASP A 121 1.71 0.30 -37.05
CA ASP A 121 1.96 1.39 -38.02
C ASP A 121 2.54 2.65 -37.35
N ARG A 122 3.81 2.91 -37.62
CA ARG A 122 4.54 4.02 -37.04
C ARG A 122 5.10 4.92 -38.11
N TYR A 123 4.86 6.22 -37.96
CA TYR A 123 5.43 7.25 -38.80
C TYR A 123 6.34 8.16 -37.99
N VAL A 124 7.58 8.37 -38.45
CA VAL A 124 8.46 9.43 -37.96
C VAL A 124 8.59 10.46 -39.09
N GLY A 125 7.86 11.57 -38.96
CA GLY A 125 7.69 12.52 -40.05
C GLY A 125 6.91 11.89 -41.23
N ASP A 126 7.47 11.99 -42.43
CA ASP A 126 6.88 11.40 -43.66
C ASP A 126 7.39 9.98 -43.96
N TYR A 127 8.19 9.38 -43.05
CA TYR A 127 8.82 8.08 -43.26
C TYR A 127 8.17 7.03 -42.35
N LEU A 128 7.78 5.89 -42.96
CA LEU A 128 7.36 4.71 -42.23
C LEU A 128 8.60 4.04 -41.65
N VAL A 129 8.67 3.95 -40.32
CA VAL A 129 9.74 3.23 -39.60
C VAL A 129 9.10 2.03 -38.93
N ASP A 130 8.86 0.98 -39.72
CA ASP A 130 8.08 -0.18 -39.30
C ASP A 130 8.92 -1.42 -38.93
N SER A 131 10.25 -1.34 -39.02
CA SER A 131 11.14 -2.47 -38.74
C SER A 131 12.04 -2.31 -37.52
N GLN A 132 11.97 -1.15 -36.83
CA GLN A 132 12.76 -0.89 -35.62
C GLN A 132 11.87 -0.88 -34.38
N THR A 133 12.34 -1.49 -33.30
CA THR A 133 11.64 -1.56 -32.01
C THR A 133 12.53 -1.00 -30.90
N LEU A 134 11.93 -0.45 -29.85
CA LEU A 134 12.67 -0.14 -28.64
C LEU A 134 12.95 -1.44 -27.91
N SER A 135 14.22 -1.80 -27.84
CA SER A 135 14.70 -2.95 -27.10
C SER A 135 15.27 -2.49 -25.77
N VAL A 136 14.73 -3.02 -24.70
CA VAL A 136 15.16 -2.74 -23.33
C VAL A 136 15.87 -3.98 -22.82
N THR A 137 17.20 -3.93 -22.76
CA THR A 137 17.98 -5.02 -22.17
C THR A 137 17.86 -4.95 -20.65
N ASN A 138 17.45 -6.04 -20.02
CA ASN A 138 17.16 -6.10 -18.60
C ASN A 138 17.87 -7.27 -17.93
N ILE A 139 18.34 -7.02 -16.70
CA ILE A 139 18.80 -8.10 -15.82
C ILE A 139 17.62 -8.85 -15.21
N ASN A 140 16.56 -8.12 -14.81
CA ASN A 140 15.40 -8.73 -14.17
C ASN A 140 14.12 -7.96 -14.50
N THR A 141 13.33 -8.44 -15.46
CA THR A 141 12.12 -7.75 -15.92
C THR A 141 11.01 -7.70 -14.86
N GLN A 142 10.99 -8.62 -13.89
CA GLN A 142 10.05 -8.55 -12.78
C GLN A 142 10.20 -7.25 -11.97
N TYR A 143 11.43 -6.74 -11.92
CA TYR A 143 11.78 -5.49 -11.26
C TYR A 143 12.00 -4.33 -12.23
N SER A 144 11.59 -4.45 -13.48
CA SER A 144 11.53 -3.32 -14.40
C SER A 144 10.42 -2.36 -13.98
N ASN A 145 10.68 -1.07 -14.07
CA ASN A 145 9.70 -0.03 -13.73
C ASN A 145 8.38 -0.19 -14.52
N TYR A 146 8.42 -0.70 -15.73
CA TYR A 146 7.23 -0.95 -16.54
C TYR A 146 6.30 -2.00 -15.93
N PHE A 147 6.83 -3.05 -15.34
CA PHE A 147 6.05 -4.12 -14.69
C PHE A 147 5.67 -3.74 -13.26
N THR A 148 6.57 -3.13 -12.50
CA THR A 148 6.29 -2.72 -11.11
C THR A 148 5.27 -1.60 -11.02
N SER A 149 5.23 -0.70 -12.00
CA SER A 149 4.23 0.37 -12.11
C SER A 149 2.91 -0.07 -12.75
N HIS A 150 2.76 -1.37 -13.09
CA HIS A 150 1.59 -1.91 -13.77
C HIS A 150 1.26 -1.24 -15.11
N ILE A 151 2.25 -0.69 -15.78
CA ILE A 151 2.12 -0.26 -17.18
C ILE A 151 2.02 -1.49 -18.07
N PHE A 152 2.80 -2.53 -17.75
CA PHE A 152 2.77 -3.82 -18.41
C PHE A 152 2.42 -4.94 -17.42
N GLU A 153 1.73 -5.96 -17.92
CA GLU A 153 1.41 -7.21 -17.20
C GLU A 153 1.90 -8.39 -18.03
N LEU A 154 2.70 -9.27 -17.42
CA LEU A 154 3.08 -10.53 -18.08
C LEU A 154 1.86 -11.45 -18.11
N VAL A 155 1.38 -11.81 -19.33
CA VAL A 155 0.18 -12.62 -19.52
C VAL A 155 0.49 -14.09 -19.84
N GLU A 156 1.64 -14.36 -20.46
CA GLU A 156 2.09 -15.72 -20.76
C GLU A 156 3.60 -15.83 -20.56
N GLY A 157 4.08 -17.02 -20.15
CA GLY A 157 5.51 -17.32 -20.02
C GLY A 157 6.13 -16.85 -18.72
N GLU A 158 7.40 -16.48 -18.76
CA GLU A 158 8.24 -16.16 -17.61
C GLU A 158 8.95 -14.82 -17.77
N HIS A 159 9.29 -14.18 -16.67
CA HIS A 159 10.14 -12.99 -16.65
C HIS A 159 11.61 -13.34 -16.95
N ILE A 160 12.35 -12.40 -17.56
CA ILE A 160 13.80 -12.46 -17.61
C ILE A 160 14.33 -12.35 -16.17
N THR A 161 15.28 -13.21 -15.86
CA THR A 161 16.01 -13.24 -14.59
C THR A 161 17.52 -13.12 -14.85
N PRO A 162 18.36 -12.89 -13.81
CA PRO A 162 19.82 -12.80 -14.03
C PRO A 162 20.45 -14.04 -14.68
N ASP A 163 19.82 -15.21 -14.56
CA ASP A 163 20.29 -16.48 -15.13
C ASP A 163 19.73 -16.76 -16.53
N THR A 164 18.89 -15.85 -17.07
CA THR A 164 18.25 -16.02 -18.38
C THR A 164 19.20 -15.57 -19.49
N GLU A 165 19.40 -16.41 -20.51
CA GLU A 165 20.24 -16.11 -21.66
C GLU A 165 19.46 -16.24 -22.97
N ASN A 166 19.83 -15.42 -23.98
CA ASN A 166 19.28 -15.42 -25.34
C ASN A 166 17.75 -15.39 -25.36
N ALA A 167 17.13 -14.54 -24.57
CA ALA A 167 15.70 -14.49 -24.39
C ALA A 167 15.10 -13.12 -24.75
N ILE A 168 13.83 -13.17 -25.21
CA ILE A 168 13.05 -11.98 -25.52
C ILE A 168 11.64 -12.11 -24.92
N ILE A 169 11.12 -11.01 -24.37
CA ILE A 169 9.73 -10.85 -24.00
C ILE A 169 9.13 -9.80 -24.95
N ILE A 170 7.97 -10.10 -25.53
CA ILE A 170 7.29 -9.30 -26.54
C ILE A 170 5.90 -8.90 -26.11
N SER A 171 5.33 -7.84 -26.69
CA SER A 171 3.93 -7.48 -26.40
C SER A 171 2.93 -8.45 -27.05
N GLU A 172 1.74 -8.57 -26.47
CA GLU A 172 0.61 -9.33 -27.03
C GLU A 172 0.24 -8.83 -28.45
N ALA A 173 0.21 -7.49 -28.63
CA ALA A 173 -0.09 -6.88 -29.91
C ALA A 173 0.98 -7.21 -30.99
N TYR A 174 2.26 -7.19 -30.58
CA TYR A 174 3.35 -7.58 -31.50
C TYR A 174 3.30 -9.07 -31.86
N ALA A 175 2.99 -9.91 -30.85
CA ALA A 175 2.83 -11.36 -31.04
C ALA A 175 1.66 -11.68 -31.98
N GLU A 176 0.50 -11.06 -31.79
CA GLU A 176 -0.68 -11.26 -32.66
C GLU A 176 -0.42 -10.82 -34.09
N LYS A 177 0.16 -9.63 -34.27
CA LYS A 177 0.45 -9.09 -35.60
C LYS A 177 1.38 -9.99 -36.42
N ASN A 178 2.39 -10.56 -35.78
CA ASN A 178 3.41 -11.36 -36.44
C ASN A 178 3.22 -12.88 -36.29
N ASN A 179 2.09 -13.34 -35.73
CA ASN A 179 1.77 -14.74 -35.46
C ASN A 179 2.85 -15.48 -34.66
N LEU A 180 3.36 -14.82 -33.58
CA LEU A 180 4.38 -15.33 -32.70
C LEU A 180 3.78 -16.04 -31.49
N LYS A 181 4.55 -16.97 -30.91
CA LYS A 181 4.18 -17.78 -29.74
C LYS A 181 5.38 -17.95 -28.81
N LEU A 182 5.11 -18.33 -27.57
CA LEU A 182 6.15 -18.81 -26.67
C LEU A 182 6.96 -19.94 -27.32
N GLY A 183 8.28 -19.90 -27.16
CA GLY A 183 9.21 -20.87 -27.75
C GLY A 183 9.58 -20.60 -29.21
N ASP A 184 9.04 -19.57 -29.88
CA ASP A 184 9.49 -19.18 -31.21
C ASP A 184 10.90 -18.63 -31.12
N THR A 185 11.74 -18.97 -32.10
CA THR A 185 13.08 -18.36 -32.25
C THR A 185 12.98 -17.16 -33.16
N LEU A 186 13.49 -16.04 -32.70
CA LEU A 186 13.63 -14.78 -33.42
C LEU A 186 15.10 -14.43 -33.56
N THR A 187 15.42 -13.58 -34.52
CA THR A 187 16.77 -13.03 -34.67
C THR A 187 16.73 -11.54 -34.39
N VAL A 188 17.60 -11.05 -33.53
CA VAL A 188 17.72 -9.62 -33.17
C VAL A 188 19.01 -9.08 -33.73
N VAL A 189 18.96 -7.87 -34.27
CA VAL A 189 20.11 -7.10 -34.71
C VAL A 189 19.94 -5.64 -34.31
N ASN A 190 21.01 -5.02 -33.80
CA ASN A 190 20.96 -3.62 -33.40
C ASN A 190 20.91 -2.69 -34.63
N ASP A 191 21.96 -2.65 -35.43
CA ASP A 191 22.00 -1.90 -36.69
C ASP A 191 22.47 -2.79 -37.84
N PRO A 192 21.56 -3.28 -38.71
CA PRO A 192 21.91 -4.15 -39.81
C PRO A 192 22.79 -3.45 -40.88
N LEU A 193 22.85 -2.11 -40.86
CA LEU A 193 23.67 -1.34 -41.81
C LEU A 193 25.10 -1.13 -41.32
N ASN A 194 25.38 -1.41 -40.04
CA ASN A 194 26.68 -1.22 -39.41
C ASN A 194 27.41 -2.54 -39.17
N ASP A 195 27.06 -3.60 -39.92
CA ASP A 195 27.62 -4.95 -39.75
C ASP A 195 27.51 -5.51 -38.33
N ASP A 196 26.47 -5.08 -37.57
CA ASP A 196 26.18 -5.62 -36.24
C ASP A 196 25.76 -7.09 -36.31
N PRO A 197 26.07 -7.88 -35.29
CA PRO A 197 25.77 -9.30 -35.27
C PRO A 197 24.25 -9.56 -35.19
N PHE A 198 23.86 -10.62 -35.90
CA PHE A 198 22.53 -11.22 -35.81
C PHE A 198 22.54 -12.27 -34.71
N VAL A 199 21.71 -12.11 -33.69
CA VAL A 199 21.66 -13.01 -32.51
C VAL A 199 20.30 -13.66 -32.41
N ASP A 200 20.29 -14.98 -32.32
CA ASP A 200 19.04 -15.74 -32.13
C ASP A 200 18.63 -15.72 -30.68
N VAL A 201 17.33 -15.48 -30.47
CA VAL A 201 16.68 -15.39 -29.14
C VAL A 201 15.40 -16.19 -29.12
N GLU A 202 15.02 -16.70 -27.95
CA GLU A 202 13.76 -17.42 -27.74
C GLU A 202 12.70 -16.51 -27.09
N VAL A 203 11.48 -16.55 -27.58
CA VAL A 203 10.33 -15.88 -26.96
C VAL A 203 9.93 -16.62 -25.68
N ILE A 204 10.30 -16.10 -24.53
CA ILE A 204 10.02 -16.70 -23.22
C ILE A 204 8.80 -16.11 -22.52
N GLY A 205 8.36 -14.92 -22.93
CA GLY A 205 7.22 -14.24 -22.30
C GLY A 205 6.46 -13.33 -23.25
N ILE A 206 5.19 -13.13 -22.93
CA ILE A 206 4.31 -12.20 -23.64
C ILE A 206 3.68 -11.30 -22.59
N PHE A 207 3.74 -9.97 -22.79
CA PHE A 207 3.13 -8.98 -21.91
C PHE A 207 2.00 -8.23 -22.59
N ARG A 208 1.08 -7.70 -21.79
CA ARG A 208 0.00 -6.80 -22.20
C ARG A 208 0.22 -5.41 -21.66
N VAL A 209 -0.05 -4.39 -22.48
CA VAL A 209 -0.10 -3.00 -22.04
C VAL A 209 -1.41 -2.74 -21.30
N MET A 210 -1.32 -2.21 -20.06
CA MET A 210 -2.46 -2.04 -19.17
C MET A 210 -3.03 -0.62 -19.21
N GLY A 211 -4.34 -0.47 -18.86
CA GLY A 211 -5.02 0.82 -18.67
C GLY A 211 -5.59 1.43 -19.94
N ASP A 212 -5.94 2.73 -19.88
CA ASP A 212 -6.44 3.54 -20.99
C ASP A 212 -5.44 3.64 -22.15
N THR A 213 -4.27 3.08 -21.95
CA THR A 213 -3.19 2.95 -22.92
C THR A 213 -3.46 1.88 -23.98
N ALA A 214 -4.43 0.99 -23.74
CA ALA A 214 -4.81 -0.10 -24.62
C ALA A 214 -5.93 0.24 -25.65
N ASP A 215 -6.41 1.50 -25.68
CA ASP A 215 -7.52 1.89 -26.57
C ASP A 215 -7.00 2.06 -28.01
N GLU A 216 -7.34 1.09 -28.86
CA GLU A 216 -6.90 0.93 -30.27
C GLU A 216 -7.44 1.98 -31.25
N SER A 217 -8.09 3.05 -30.78
CA SER A 217 -8.53 4.10 -31.70
C SER A 217 -7.32 4.91 -32.19
N ASP A 218 -7.22 5.10 -33.49
CA ASP A 218 -6.11 5.79 -34.21
C ASP A 218 -5.68 7.16 -33.62
N ASP A 219 -6.49 7.75 -32.76
CA ASP A 219 -6.24 9.06 -32.13
C ASP A 219 -5.63 8.95 -30.72
N LYS A 220 -5.39 7.74 -30.17
CA LYS A 220 -4.95 7.52 -28.78
C LYS A 220 -3.83 6.48 -28.63
N LYS A 221 -2.89 6.43 -29.56
CA LYS A 221 -1.66 5.65 -29.35
C LYS A 221 -0.90 6.23 -28.17
N VAL A 222 -0.68 5.44 -27.13
CA VAL A 222 0.12 5.88 -25.99
C VAL A 222 1.58 5.69 -26.34
N TYR A 223 2.19 6.81 -26.56
CA TYR A 223 3.63 6.91 -26.75
C TYR A 223 4.32 6.91 -25.39
N ASP A 224 5.56 6.46 -25.38
CA ASP A 224 6.44 6.64 -24.24
C ASP A 224 6.67 8.14 -23.93
N LEU A 225 7.36 8.44 -22.84
CA LEU A 225 7.68 9.82 -22.45
C LEU A 225 8.48 10.58 -23.51
N SER A 226 9.20 9.88 -24.39
CA SER A 226 9.93 10.48 -25.52
C SER A 226 9.00 10.88 -26.67
N GLY A 227 7.78 10.32 -26.73
CA GLY A 227 6.82 10.51 -27.82
C GLY A 227 7.20 9.82 -29.13
N TYR A 228 8.23 8.95 -29.12
CA TYR A 228 8.74 8.28 -30.31
C TYR A 228 8.30 6.82 -30.43
N PHE A 229 8.10 6.11 -29.29
CA PHE A 229 7.76 4.70 -29.28
C PHE A 229 6.38 4.45 -28.70
N VAL A 230 5.65 3.53 -29.27
CA VAL A 230 4.37 3.03 -28.75
C VAL A 230 4.68 1.89 -27.78
N TYR A 231 4.04 1.85 -26.62
CA TYR A 231 4.28 0.79 -25.62
C TYR A 231 4.07 -0.64 -26.16
N ASN A 232 3.19 -0.82 -27.14
CA ASN A 232 3.00 -2.11 -27.80
C ASN A 232 4.19 -2.56 -28.67
N ASP A 233 5.10 -1.66 -28.97
CA ASP A 233 6.29 -1.93 -29.79
C ASP A 233 7.55 -2.18 -28.93
N TYR A 234 7.41 -2.18 -27.60
CA TYR A 234 8.51 -2.52 -26.69
C TYR A 234 8.80 -4.00 -26.71
N VAL A 235 10.09 -4.33 -26.61
CA VAL A 235 10.57 -5.69 -26.34
C VAL A 235 11.60 -5.66 -25.22
N PHE A 236 11.66 -6.72 -24.44
CA PHE A 236 12.67 -6.87 -23.40
C PHE A 236 13.62 -7.99 -23.78
N LEU A 237 14.90 -7.71 -23.68
CA LEU A 237 15.98 -8.63 -24.00
C LEU A 237 16.72 -9.04 -22.73
N SER A 238 17.23 -10.27 -22.66
CA SER A 238 18.09 -10.71 -21.57
C SER A 238 19.44 -9.99 -21.57
N ALA A 239 20.03 -9.79 -20.38
CA ALA A 239 21.22 -8.95 -20.19
C ALA A 239 22.44 -9.41 -20.97
N ASP A 240 22.60 -10.71 -21.18
CA ASP A 240 23.69 -11.30 -21.96
C ASP A 240 23.72 -10.84 -23.43
N LEU A 241 22.59 -10.35 -23.94
CA LEU A 241 22.49 -9.84 -25.30
C LEU A 241 23.14 -8.47 -25.47
N ALA A 242 23.37 -7.72 -24.40
CA ALA A 242 24.06 -6.44 -24.47
C ALA A 242 25.45 -6.60 -25.07
N ASP A 243 26.26 -7.58 -24.64
CA ASP A 243 27.57 -7.84 -25.16
C ASP A 243 27.57 -8.41 -26.60
N LYS A 244 26.50 -9.14 -26.92
CA LYS A 244 26.39 -9.79 -28.23
C LYS A 244 25.92 -8.84 -29.32
N LEU A 245 25.03 -7.89 -29.00
CA LEU A 245 24.42 -6.96 -29.95
C LEU A 245 25.22 -5.69 -30.15
N TYR A 246 25.94 -5.23 -29.11
CA TYR A 246 26.62 -3.92 -29.12
C TYR A 246 28.11 -4.00 -29.22
N VAL A 247 28.67 -5.03 -29.90
CA VAL A 247 30.10 -5.28 -30.02
C VAL A 247 30.88 -4.15 -30.71
N ASN A 248 30.20 -3.28 -31.47
CA ASN A 248 30.78 -2.15 -32.17
C ASN A 248 30.70 -0.83 -31.37
N TYR A 249 30.16 -0.86 -30.14
CA TYR A 249 29.88 0.31 -29.30
C TYR A 249 30.64 0.18 -27.98
N ASP A 250 31.71 0.96 -27.81
CA ASP A 250 32.59 0.88 -26.64
C ASP A 250 31.93 1.30 -25.32
N ASP A 251 30.79 2.00 -25.38
CA ASP A 251 30.06 2.53 -24.24
C ASP A 251 28.70 1.84 -23.99
N VAL A 252 28.42 0.76 -24.70
CA VAL A 252 27.22 -0.07 -24.54
C VAL A 252 27.65 -1.53 -24.42
N GLY A 253 27.17 -2.26 -23.44
CA GLY A 253 27.48 -3.66 -23.22
C GLY A 253 27.22 -4.08 -21.79
N SER A 254 27.46 -5.34 -21.43
CA SER A 254 27.37 -5.77 -20.04
C SER A 254 28.35 -4.99 -19.17
N GLY A 255 27.88 -4.50 -18.04
CA GLY A 255 28.68 -3.61 -17.19
C GLY A 255 28.71 -2.14 -17.61
N ASN A 256 27.94 -1.73 -18.62
CA ASN A 256 27.82 -0.35 -19.06
C ASN A 256 26.35 0.12 -19.03
N PHE A 257 25.72 0.02 -17.86
CA PHE A 257 24.32 0.40 -17.71
C PHE A 257 24.15 1.92 -17.59
N ASN A 258 23.03 2.41 -18.11
CA ASN A 258 22.66 3.83 -18.01
C ASN A 258 21.85 4.10 -16.75
N VAL A 259 20.98 3.16 -16.37
CA VAL A 259 20.08 3.25 -15.22
C VAL A 259 20.04 1.92 -14.50
N VAL A 260 20.08 1.98 -13.18
CA VAL A 260 19.86 0.81 -12.31
C VAL A 260 18.89 1.19 -11.22
N ASP A 261 17.80 0.44 -11.12
CA ASP A 261 16.80 0.58 -10.06
C ASP A 261 17.09 -0.41 -8.93
N PHE A 262 17.22 0.09 -7.72
CA PHE A 262 17.42 -0.70 -6.51
C PHE A 262 16.18 -0.67 -5.64
N TYR A 263 15.59 -1.83 -5.39
CA TYR A 263 14.35 -2.01 -4.64
C TYR A 263 14.65 -2.28 -3.17
N VAL A 264 13.99 -1.55 -2.28
CA VAL A 264 14.19 -1.68 -0.84
C VAL A 264 13.16 -2.62 -0.21
N GLU A 265 13.55 -3.32 0.88
CA GLU A 265 12.64 -4.18 1.64
C GLU A 265 11.57 -3.36 2.37
N ASN A 266 11.97 -2.26 3.00
CA ASN A 266 11.08 -1.37 3.74
C ASN A 266 11.19 0.07 3.21
N PRO A 267 10.10 0.61 2.61
CA PRO A 267 10.06 1.99 2.11
C PRO A 267 10.45 3.06 3.13
N GLU A 268 10.17 2.84 4.42
CA GLU A 268 10.50 3.78 5.50
C GLU A 268 12.01 3.99 5.66
N ASN A 269 12.81 3.03 5.20
CA ASN A 269 14.27 3.07 5.29
C ASN A 269 14.93 3.64 4.03
N LEU A 270 14.16 4.03 2.99
CA LEU A 270 14.70 4.45 1.70
C LEU A 270 15.76 5.55 1.85
N ASP A 271 15.46 6.62 2.55
CA ASP A 271 16.40 7.75 2.74
C ASP A 271 17.68 7.33 3.46
N SER A 272 17.57 6.45 4.47
CA SER A 272 18.73 5.95 5.19
C SER A 272 19.59 5.03 4.35
N ILE A 273 18.97 4.19 3.51
CA ILE A 273 19.66 3.31 2.56
C ILE A 273 20.37 4.14 1.49
N ILE A 274 19.71 5.16 0.93
CA ILE A 274 20.34 6.08 -0.05
C ILE A 274 21.56 6.78 0.58
N GLN A 275 21.47 7.23 1.83
CA GLN A 275 22.62 7.82 2.52
C GLN A 275 23.76 6.82 2.72
N GLU A 276 23.46 5.56 3.05
CA GLU A 276 24.46 4.51 3.20
C GLU A 276 25.14 4.20 1.85
N VAL A 277 24.36 4.09 0.78
CA VAL A 277 24.85 3.93 -0.59
C VAL A 277 25.79 5.08 -0.96
N GLN A 278 25.40 6.32 -0.72
CA GLN A 278 26.25 7.51 -1.01
C GLN A 278 27.55 7.55 -0.21
N ASN A 279 27.63 6.82 0.91
CA ASN A 279 28.86 6.71 1.70
C ASN A 279 29.84 5.65 1.19
N ILE A 280 29.52 4.90 0.13
CA ILE A 280 30.45 3.98 -0.52
C ILE A 280 31.58 4.79 -1.18
N LYS A 281 32.79 4.68 -0.62
CA LYS A 281 33.94 5.55 -0.98
C LYS A 281 34.56 5.24 -2.34
N ASP A 282 34.36 4.02 -2.83
CA ASP A 282 34.97 3.55 -4.09
C ASP A 282 34.19 4.04 -5.31
N ILE A 283 33.06 4.71 -5.11
CA ILE A 283 32.20 5.24 -6.17
C ILE A 283 32.36 6.76 -6.20
N ASN A 284 32.65 7.31 -7.39
CA ASN A 284 32.66 8.76 -7.59
C ASN A 284 31.26 9.27 -7.89
N TRP A 285 30.50 9.61 -6.84
CA TRP A 285 29.12 10.02 -6.95
C TRP A 285 28.85 11.29 -7.77
N ASN A 286 29.90 12.04 -8.17
CA ASN A 286 29.74 13.18 -9.10
C ASN A 286 29.37 12.71 -10.51
N ASN A 287 29.64 11.43 -10.85
CA ASN A 287 29.37 10.85 -12.14
C ASN A 287 27.98 10.22 -12.23
N PHE A 288 27.19 10.25 -11.15
CA PHE A 288 25.90 9.61 -11.07
C PHE A 288 24.87 10.48 -10.38
N TYR A 289 23.61 10.35 -10.80
CA TYR A 289 22.46 10.88 -10.10
C TYR A 289 21.79 9.76 -9.32
N ILE A 290 21.23 10.10 -8.15
CA ILE A 290 20.37 9.19 -7.39
C ILE A 290 19.01 9.84 -7.25
N TYR A 291 17.97 9.14 -7.68
CA TYR A 291 16.58 9.56 -7.60
C TYR A 291 15.79 8.57 -6.75
N ALA A 292 15.10 9.06 -5.71
CA ALA A 292 14.16 8.25 -4.97
C ALA A 292 12.87 8.07 -5.79
N ASN A 293 12.43 6.83 -5.96
CA ASN A 293 11.20 6.46 -6.67
C ASN A 293 10.13 6.07 -5.63
N ASP A 294 9.74 7.04 -4.80
CA ASP A 294 8.81 6.83 -3.68
C ASP A 294 7.58 7.75 -3.71
N GLU A 295 7.41 8.54 -4.77
CA GLU A 295 6.33 9.53 -4.87
C GLU A 295 4.94 8.91 -4.67
N ILE A 296 4.69 7.73 -5.26
CA ILE A 296 3.42 7.01 -5.11
C ILE A 296 3.25 6.54 -3.66
N TYR A 297 4.33 6.05 -3.04
CA TYR A 297 4.34 5.64 -1.64
C TYR A 297 4.07 6.84 -0.73
N GLN A 298 4.78 7.95 -0.89
CA GLN A 298 4.62 9.16 -0.08
C GLN A 298 3.20 9.73 -0.18
N ASN A 299 2.65 9.86 -1.39
CA ASN A 299 1.28 10.35 -1.61
C ASN A 299 0.22 9.43 -0.96
N THR A 300 0.43 8.11 -1.03
CA THR A 300 -0.47 7.14 -0.41
C THR A 300 -0.37 7.19 1.10
N GLN A 301 0.85 7.23 1.64
CA GLN A 301 1.09 7.32 3.08
C GLN A 301 0.49 8.60 3.67
N GLU A 302 0.68 9.76 3.04
CA GLU A 302 0.08 11.02 3.49
C GLU A 302 -1.45 10.95 3.52
N SER A 303 -2.06 10.32 2.52
CA SER A 303 -3.51 10.13 2.46
C SER A 303 -4.01 9.24 3.60
N VAL A 304 -3.31 8.13 3.88
CA VAL A 304 -3.62 7.19 4.97
C VAL A 304 -3.45 7.86 6.33
N ASP A 305 -2.35 8.59 6.56
CA ASP A 305 -2.06 9.28 7.81
C ASP A 305 -3.12 10.36 8.10
N ASN A 306 -3.55 11.11 7.10
CA ASN A 306 -4.61 12.10 7.23
C ASN A 306 -5.94 11.44 7.59
N SER A 307 -6.32 10.35 6.91
CA SER A 307 -7.54 9.59 7.18
C SER A 307 -7.53 8.98 8.58
N SER A 308 -6.44 8.34 8.96
CA SER A 308 -6.24 7.73 10.28
C SER A 308 -6.33 8.77 11.40
N THR A 309 -5.70 9.93 11.23
CA THR A 309 -5.77 11.03 12.20
C THR A 309 -7.19 11.55 12.38
N LEU A 310 -7.96 11.68 11.31
CA LEU A 310 -9.37 12.09 11.37
C LEU A 310 -10.22 11.04 12.10
N ILE A 311 -10.07 9.76 11.78
CA ILE A 311 -10.80 8.66 12.41
C ILE A 311 -10.49 8.59 13.90
N ILE A 312 -9.22 8.63 14.30
CA ILE A 312 -8.81 8.62 15.71
C ILE A 312 -9.38 9.83 16.45
N SER A 313 -9.30 11.02 15.86
CA SER A 313 -9.84 12.25 16.44
C SER A 313 -11.35 12.14 16.70
N LEU A 314 -12.12 11.63 15.74
CA LEU A 314 -13.56 11.42 15.87
C LEU A 314 -13.88 10.40 16.97
N ILE A 315 -13.15 9.29 17.06
CA ILE A 315 -13.31 8.27 18.11
C ILE A 315 -13.04 8.90 19.50
N VAL A 316 -11.95 9.63 19.65
CA VAL A 316 -11.59 10.27 20.93
C VAL A 316 -12.64 11.28 21.37
N ILE A 317 -13.09 12.15 20.48
CA ILE A 317 -14.15 13.12 20.75
C ILE A 317 -15.45 12.40 21.17
N ALA A 318 -15.84 11.36 20.43
CA ALA A 318 -17.07 10.58 20.73
C ALA A 318 -16.97 9.90 22.09
N ILE A 319 -15.83 9.35 22.48
CA ILE A 319 -15.59 8.74 23.78
C ILE A 319 -15.71 9.79 24.89
N ILE A 320 -15.07 10.95 24.77
CA ILE A 320 -15.09 12.03 25.77
C ILE A 320 -16.53 12.54 25.99
N VAL A 321 -17.21 12.83 24.88
CA VAL A 321 -18.63 13.30 24.94
C VAL A 321 -19.50 12.25 25.59
N SER A 322 -19.33 10.98 25.25
CA SER A 322 -20.14 9.88 25.78
C SER A 322 -19.91 9.63 27.28
N ILE A 323 -18.63 9.65 27.71
CA ILE A 323 -18.30 9.58 29.15
C ILE A 323 -19.02 10.70 29.93
N SER A 324 -19.00 11.93 29.39
CA SER A 324 -19.62 13.08 29.99
C SER A 324 -21.15 12.91 30.10
N VAL A 325 -21.80 12.53 28.99
CA VAL A 325 -23.26 12.34 28.94
C VAL A 325 -23.70 11.17 29.83
N ILE A 326 -23.03 10.03 29.77
CA ILE A 326 -23.32 8.85 30.61
C ILE A 326 -23.15 9.21 32.09
N SER A 327 -22.09 9.93 32.45
CA SER A 327 -21.85 10.37 33.84
C SER A 327 -22.98 11.23 34.36
N ILE A 328 -23.49 12.19 33.56
CA ILE A 328 -24.61 13.05 33.92
C ILE A 328 -25.88 12.21 34.10
N ILE A 329 -26.21 11.32 33.17
CA ILE A 329 -27.40 10.49 33.20
C ILE A 329 -27.36 9.55 34.41
N VAL A 330 -26.23 8.87 34.66
CA VAL A 330 -26.04 7.98 35.81
C VAL A 330 -26.21 8.77 37.13
N PHE A 331 -25.54 9.93 37.23
CA PHE A 331 -25.63 10.79 38.40
C PHE A 331 -27.08 11.24 38.66
N MET A 332 -27.79 11.70 37.63
CA MET A 332 -29.22 12.09 37.75
C MET A 332 -30.11 10.90 38.10
N SER A 333 -29.86 9.73 37.52
CA SER A 333 -30.60 8.50 37.85
C SER A 333 -30.45 8.12 39.32
N ILE A 334 -29.23 8.14 39.84
CA ILE A 334 -28.94 7.84 41.25
C ILE A 334 -29.54 8.91 42.17
N LYS A 335 -29.42 10.19 41.79
CA LYS A 335 -30.02 11.32 42.55
C LYS A 335 -31.56 11.22 42.63
N GLY A 336 -32.20 10.79 41.55
CA GLY A 336 -33.66 10.60 41.49
C GLY A 336 -34.19 9.46 42.39
N ARG A 337 -33.28 8.55 42.83
CA ARG A 337 -33.60 7.38 43.68
C ARG A 337 -33.33 7.60 45.17
N ARG A 338 -33.11 8.84 45.61
CA ARG A 338 -32.74 9.15 47.01
C ARG A 338 -33.70 8.57 48.02
N ARG A 339 -35.03 8.65 47.75
CA ARG A 339 -36.05 8.10 48.64
C ARG A 339 -35.96 6.58 48.76
N GLU A 340 -35.80 5.89 47.65
CA GLU A 340 -35.60 4.44 47.60
C GLU A 340 -34.36 4.02 48.37
N ILE A 341 -33.25 4.74 48.13
CA ILE A 341 -31.96 4.51 48.83
C ILE A 341 -32.14 4.73 50.34
N GLY A 342 -32.84 5.81 50.76
CA GLY A 342 -33.10 6.10 52.17
C GLY A 342 -33.90 4.99 52.84
N ILE A 343 -34.97 4.49 52.23
CA ILE A 343 -35.80 3.38 52.74
C ILE A 343 -34.95 2.11 52.88
N LEU A 344 -34.11 1.78 51.87
CA LEU A 344 -33.26 0.61 51.92
C LEU A 344 -32.23 0.65 53.05
N LEU A 345 -31.64 1.82 53.30
CA LEU A 345 -30.74 2.05 54.41
C LEU A 345 -31.45 1.93 55.75
N SER A 346 -32.70 2.40 55.85
CA SER A 346 -33.51 2.30 57.08
C SER A 346 -33.91 0.87 57.42
N ILE A 347 -34.07 0.00 56.42
CA ILE A 347 -34.35 -1.44 56.62
C ILE A 347 -33.03 -2.23 56.87
N GLY A 348 -31.89 -1.55 57.03
CA GLY A 348 -30.62 -2.19 57.38
C GLY A 348 -29.80 -2.73 56.19
N LYS A 349 -30.15 -2.38 54.93
CA LYS A 349 -29.27 -2.75 53.79
C LYS A 349 -27.97 -1.91 53.82
N SER A 350 -26.85 -2.57 53.59
CA SER A 350 -25.52 -1.88 53.55
C SER A 350 -25.41 -0.94 52.36
N LYS A 351 -24.62 0.11 52.48
CA LYS A 351 -24.29 1.03 51.39
C LYS A 351 -23.64 0.28 50.16
N ALA A 352 -22.79 -0.71 50.46
CA ALA A 352 -22.17 -1.56 49.47
C ALA A 352 -23.23 -2.35 48.65
N THR A 353 -24.25 -2.91 49.32
CA THR A 353 -25.33 -3.64 48.61
C THR A 353 -26.10 -2.75 47.63
N ILE A 354 -26.29 -1.49 47.98
CA ILE A 354 -26.97 -0.51 47.13
C ILE A 354 -26.07 -0.14 45.93
N MET A 355 -24.78 0.06 46.16
CA MET A 355 -23.80 0.33 45.07
C MET A 355 -23.69 -0.86 44.10
N ILE A 356 -23.61 -2.08 44.61
CA ILE A 356 -23.61 -3.31 43.80
C ILE A 356 -24.87 -3.40 42.93
N GLN A 357 -26.03 -2.96 43.43
CA GLN A 357 -27.25 -2.93 42.63
C GLN A 357 -27.08 -2.01 41.41
N PHE A 358 -26.54 -0.80 41.56
CA PHE A 358 -26.28 0.12 40.43
C PHE A 358 -25.27 -0.45 39.46
N ILE A 359 -24.20 -1.10 39.96
CA ILE A 359 -23.23 -1.80 39.15
C ILE A 359 -23.91 -2.88 38.29
N ILE A 360 -24.75 -3.72 38.88
CA ILE A 360 -25.47 -4.78 38.15
C ILE A 360 -26.41 -4.18 37.09
N GLU A 361 -27.13 -3.09 37.40
CA GLU A 361 -27.96 -2.41 36.41
C GLU A 361 -27.16 -1.94 35.19
N MET A 362 -26.01 -1.33 35.43
CA MET A 362 -25.13 -0.87 34.33
C MET A 362 -24.49 -2.02 33.58
N LEU A 363 -24.08 -3.10 34.24
CA LEU A 363 -23.52 -4.29 33.57
C LEU A 363 -24.55 -4.97 32.66
N ILE A 364 -25.84 -5.01 33.05
CA ILE A 364 -26.88 -5.57 32.18
C ILE A 364 -27.08 -4.69 30.94
N ILE A 365 -27.10 -3.36 31.07
CA ILE A 365 -27.21 -2.44 29.95
C ILE A 365 -25.98 -2.58 29.04
N SER A 366 -24.77 -2.58 29.62
CA SER A 366 -23.51 -2.69 28.83
C SER A 366 -23.39 -4.03 28.10
N ALA A 367 -23.80 -5.14 28.72
CA ALA A 367 -23.77 -6.45 28.07
C ALA A 367 -24.65 -6.48 26.81
N ILE A 368 -25.87 -5.92 26.90
CA ILE A 368 -26.78 -5.85 25.75
C ILE A 368 -26.20 -4.90 24.68
N SER A 369 -25.72 -3.72 25.09
CA SER A 369 -25.17 -2.73 24.16
C SER A 369 -23.92 -3.23 23.44
N PHE A 370 -22.98 -3.81 24.17
CA PHE A 370 -21.70 -4.27 23.58
C PHE A 370 -21.90 -5.45 22.64
N THR A 371 -22.77 -6.42 23.04
CA THR A 371 -23.12 -7.54 22.16
C THR A 371 -23.81 -7.05 20.88
N GLY A 372 -24.78 -6.15 21.02
CA GLY A 372 -25.46 -5.56 19.87
C GLY A 372 -24.51 -4.76 18.97
N SER A 373 -23.61 -3.97 19.55
CA SER A 373 -22.61 -3.20 18.83
C SER A 373 -21.67 -4.09 18.04
N TYR A 374 -21.27 -5.22 18.60
CA TYR A 374 -20.39 -6.17 17.91
C TYR A 374 -21.03 -6.72 16.61
N PHE A 375 -22.26 -7.19 16.69
CA PHE A 375 -22.97 -7.68 15.49
C PHE A 375 -23.25 -6.57 14.49
N PHE A 376 -23.63 -5.39 14.97
CA PHE A 376 -23.94 -4.26 14.11
C PHE A 376 -22.69 -3.68 13.44
N SER A 377 -21.56 -3.61 14.14
CA SER A 377 -20.28 -3.19 13.58
C SER A 377 -19.80 -4.13 12.48
N LYS A 378 -19.97 -5.44 12.64
CA LYS A 378 -19.68 -6.41 11.57
C LYS A 378 -20.52 -6.19 10.31
N LEU A 379 -21.78 -5.83 10.50
CA LEU A 379 -22.70 -5.59 9.38
C LEU A 379 -22.39 -4.26 8.67
N ILE A 380 -22.00 -3.22 9.41
CA ILE A 380 -21.62 -1.93 8.86
C ILE A 380 -20.21 -1.99 8.22
N ALA A 381 -19.28 -2.70 8.82
CA ALA A 381 -17.91 -2.80 8.33
C ALA A 381 -17.87 -3.23 6.86
N GLY A 382 -18.68 -4.22 6.46
CA GLY A 382 -18.81 -4.63 5.07
C GLY A 382 -19.36 -3.53 4.13
N ASN A 383 -20.25 -2.68 4.61
CA ASN A 383 -20.83 -1.59 3.81
C ASN A 383 -19.95 -0.33 3.78
N LEU A 384 -19.29 -0.01 4.89
CA LEU A 384 -18.32 1.08 4.96
C LEU A 384 -17.16 0.79 4.02
N GLY A 385 -16.79 -0.46 3.95
CA GLY A 385 -15.80 -0.94 3.04
C GLY A 385 -16.06 -0.59 1.59
N GLN A 386 -17.26 -0.78 1.14
CA GLN A 386 -17.67 -0.40 -0.21
C GLN A 386 -17.68 1.12 -0.42
N ALA A 387 -17.95 1.91 0.63
CA ALA A 387 -17.98 3.37 0.56
C ALA A 387 -16.59 4.02 0.52
N PHE A 388 -15.57 3.36 1.08
CA PHE A 388 -14.18 3.81 1.06
C PHE A 388 -13.32 3.16 -0.05
N GLY A 389 -13.96 2.55 -1.07
CA GLY A 389 -13.32 1.92 -2.22
C GLY A 389 -12.94 0.46 -1.97
N LYS A 390 -12.25 -0.17 -2.93
CA LYS A 390 -11.79 -1.58 -2.86
C LYS A 390 -10.90 -1.93 -1.64
N VAL A 391 -10.49 -0.92 -0.89
CA VAL A 391 -9.71 -1.04 0.36
C VAL A 391 -10.41 -1.89 1.42
N ALA A 392 -11.70 -2.10 1.30
CA ALA A 392 -12.52 -2.57 2.40
C ALA A 392 -13.07 -3.99 2.27
N GLU A 393 -12.64 -4.78 1.32
CA GLU A 393 -12.93 -6.22 1.33
C GLU A 393 -12.33 -6.93 2.55
N SER A 394 -11.37 -6.31 3.23
CA SER A 394 -10.63 -6.86 4.39
C SER A 394 -11.00 -6.25 5.75
N VAL A 395 -12.06 -5.44 5.88
CA VAL A 395 -12.46 -4.87 7.18
C VAL A 395 -12.99 -5.96 8.12
N ILE A 396 -12.07 -6.58 8.87
CA ILE A 396 -12.40 -7.65 9.81
C ILE A 396 -12.28 -7.13 11.24
N ILE A 397 -13.38 -7.22 11.99
CA ILE A 397 -13.36 -6.97 13.44
C ILE A 397 -12.82 -8.20 14.15
N GLN A 398 -11.63 -8.09 14.71
CA GLN A 398 -11.01 -9.17 15.47
C GLN A 398 -11.66 -9.33 16.84
N ASN A 399 -11.84 -10.59 17.28
CA ASN A 399 -12.41 -10.89 18.59
C ASN A 399 -11.56 -10.33 19.76
N SER A 400 -10.25 -10.24 19.58
CA SER A 400 -9.31 -9.66 20.55
C SER A 400 -9.55 -8.17 20.77
N GLN A 401 -9.80 -7.42 19.71
CA GLN A 401 -10.13 -5.99 19.77
C GLN A 401 -11.46 -5.74 20.46
N PHE A 402 -12.48 -6.55 20.14
CA PHE A 402 -13.77 -6.50 20.84
C PHE A 402 -13.62 -6.76 22.34
N ALA A 403 -12.84 -7.77 22.73
CA ALA A 403 -12.58 -8.08 24.14
C ALA A 403 -11.88 -6.93 24.87
N LEU A 404 -10.89 -6.30 24.22
CA LEU A 404 -10.14 -5.17 24.77
C LEU A 404 -11.05 -3.94 24.97
N ILE A 405 -11.80 -3.55 23.93
CA ILE A 405 -12.71 -2.40 23.99
C ILE A 405 -13.80 -2.63 25.03
N THR A 406 -14.37 -3.84 25.08
CA THR A 406 -15.36 -4.22 26.08
C THR A 406 -14.78 -4.15 27.48
N GLY A 407 -13.58 -4.66 27.70
CA GLY A 407 -12.87 -4.61 28.98
C GLY A 407 -12.65 -3.17 29.47
N ILE A 408 -12.11 -2.31 28.62
CA ILE A 408 -11.89 -0.89 28.92
C ILE A 408 -13.23 -0.20 29.19
N GLY A 409 -14.25 -0.44 28.37
CA GLY A 409 -15.59 0.13 28.53
C GLY A 409 -16.23 -0.23 29.86
N ILE A 410 -16.13 -1.48 30.30
CA ILE A 410 -16.63 -1.93 31.62
C ILE A 410 -15.91 -1.20 32.76
N VAL A 411 -14.57 -1.08 32.68
CA VAL A 411 -13.78 -0.38 33.71
C VAL A 411 -14.21 1.08 33.84
N ILE A 412 -14.40 1.78 32.71
CA ILE A 412 -14.85 3.17 32.66
C ILE A 412 -16.25 3.28 33.25
N LEU A 413 -17.20 2.40 32.91
CA LEU A 413 -18.55 2.39 33.42
C LEU A 413 -18.59 2.15 34.94
N LEU A 414 -17.80 1.21 35.45
CA LEU A 414 -17.68 0.97 36.89
C LEU A 414 -17.15 2.21 37.62
N ALA A 415 -16.14 2.88 37.07
CA ALA A 415 -15.63 4.12 37.64
C ALA A 415 -16.71 5.21 37.69
N ILE A 416 -17.50 5.40 36.62
CA ILE A 416 -18.58 6.37 36.54
C ILE A 416 -19.63 6.09 37.64
N VAL A 417 -20.04 4.82 37.79
CA VAL A 417 -21.05 4.43 38.82
C VAL A 417 -20.51 4.69 40.23
N ILE A 418 -19.29 4.28 40.50
CA ILE A 418 -18.66 4.47 41.83
C ILE A 418 -18.59 5.96 42.17
N ILE A 419 -18.03 6.78 41.25
CA ILE A 419 -17.91 8.23 41.42
C ILE A 419 -19.30 8.87 41.64
N SER A 420 -20.30 8.49 40.85
CA SER A 420 -21.67 9.00 40.96
C SER A 420 -22.38 8.62 42.27
N CYS A 421 -21.98 7.50 42.88
CA CYS A 421 -22.53 7.05 44.19
C CYS A 421 -21.93 7.81 45.39
N ILE A 422 -20.67 8.32 45.27
CA ILE A 422 -19.94 8.94 46.39
C ILE A 422 -20.78 10.03 47.13
N PRO A 423 -21.42 11.00 46.45
CA PRO A 423 -22.14 12.10 47.13
C PRO A 423 -23.31 11.61 47.99
N ILE A 424 -23.94 10.49 47.59
CA ILE A 424 -25.06 9.92 48.32
C ILE A 424 -24.57 9.03 49.48
N MET A 425 -23.52 8.29 49.27
CA MET A 425 -22.94 7.39 50.25
C MET A 425 -22.27 8.14 51.42
N LYS A 426 -21.78 9.36 51.23
CA LYS A 426 -21.21 10.21 52.29
C LYS A 426 -22.30 10.78 53.22
N ARG A 427 -23.59 10.80 52.85
CA ARG A 427 -24.66 11.39 53.67
C ARG A 427 -25.18 10.37 54.70
N LYS A 428 -25.62 10.90 55.88
CA LYS A 428 -26.28 10.09 56.92
C LYS A 428 -27.71 9.74 56.44
N PRO A 429 -28.27 8.55 56.75
CA PRO A 429 -29.60 8.13 56.30
C PRO A 429 -30.72 9.12 56.67
N ARG A 430 -30.65 9.74 57.86
CA ARG A 430 -31.58 10.75 58.33
C ARG A 430 -31.69 11.98 57.41
N ILE A 431 -30.54 12.43 56.86
CA ILE A 431 -30.49 13.60 55.96
C ILE A 431 -31.02 13.27 54.56
N ILE A 432 -30.94 12.01 54.17
CA ILE A 432 -31.48 11.55 52.88
C ILE A 432 -32.99 11.53 52.90
N LEU A 433 -33.62 11.24 54.05
CA LEU A 433 -35.06 11.19 54.22
C LEU A 433 -35.73 12.55 54.57
N THR A 434 -35.00 13.48 55.18
CA THR A 434 -35.54 14.79 55.65
C THR A 434 -35.41 15.95 54.66
N LYS A 435 -34.61 15.86 53.58
CA LYS A 435 -34.62 16.85 52.49
C LYS A 435 -35.58 16.39 51.38
N MET A 436 -36.85 16.38 51.70
CA MET A 436 -37.93 16.40 50.70
C MET A 436 -38.41 17.81 50.48
#